data_4b9b31befbaab7274767cdc6567a925b
#
_entry.id   4b9b31befbaab7274767cdc6567a925b
#
_cell.length_a   1.000
_cell.length_b   1.000
_cell.length_c   1.000
_cell.angle_alpha   90.00
_cell.angle_beta   90.00
_cell.angle_gamma   90.00
#
_symmetry.space_group_name_H-M   'P 1'
#
loop_
_entity.id
_entity.type
_entity.pdbx_description
1 polymer ?
#
loop_
_entity_poly.entity_id
_entity_poly.type
_entity_poly.pdbx_seq_one_letter_code
_entity_poly.pdbx_strand_id
1 'polypeptide(L)'
;MEEIFNLYAKTEDPEFIGQDDVARQILDLSKKVEQEEYDQAKQTKYYQIIRWTINHLAEKYRENNELQNYFKLISEIKEIKNTNNTFLVKLTDKLIAKLKKRKELLDEIVKICEEITKFCDETNNISMKSKIQTRLAEVYYIHEHYAKALEICNKVIFDLKRYEDNLGLIQLLLLESKIHYVTNGISKSKAALTSVKTLVTKVYVEPKLQANIDMQAGILAAYEKDFNLAYSYFFEAFDVYNIPNQKRRNKGLRAFQYMIMSKIVGDHIEEVNNVVLSKQGKDYLGKEVDALRSIESAVKEKSIRLLKENIEKNQEYFKDPIIRYHINNLHNDLLEKNLIKIIKPYSVVEIDFVAKSIGLNYQDVLNKLRQMILDKKINGILDQGKGSLIIYDVESSNPYLDKSIETFKNLEKVVEALDKKVRSTNI
;
A
#
# COMPACT_ATOMS: atom_id res chain seq x y z
N MET A 1 -23.38 23.96 -38.02
CA MET A 1 -24.13 23.35 -36.89
C MET A 1 -25.32 22.52 -37.32
N GLU A 2 -26.15 22.99 -38.22
CA GLU A 2 -27.33 22.21 -38.66
C GLU A 2 -26.99 20.87 -39.32
N GLU A 3 -25.91 20.79 -40.07
CA GLU A 3 -25.39 19.53 -40.59
C GLU A 3 -24.97 18.55 -39.52
N ILE A 4 -24.37 19.03 -38.43
CA ILE A 4 -23.98 18.23 -37.26
C ILE A 4 -25.24 17.66 -36.57
N PHE A 5 -26.28 18.47 -36.41
CA PHE A 5 -27.56 18.03 -35.82
C PHE A 5 -28.21 16.96 -36.69
N ASN A 6 -28.19 17.13 -38.04
CA ASN A 6 -28.77 16.17 -38.96
C ASN A 6 -27.99 14.86 -38.98
N LEU A 7 -26.66 14.90 -38.90
CA LEU A 7 -25.83 13.71 -38.78
C LEU A 7 -26.04 12.97 -37.47
N TYR A 8 -26.17 13.71 -36.35
CA TYR A 8 -26.45 13.11 -35.08
C TYR A 8 -27.83 12.44 -34.99
N ALA A 9 -28.86 13.06 -35.58
CA ALA A 9 -30.20 12.46 -35.66
C ALA A 9 -30.20 11.11 -36.36
N LYS A 10 -29.30 10.90 -37.37
CA LYS A 10 -29.12 9.58 -38.00
C LYS A 10 -28.50 8.52 -37.07
N THR A 11 -27.72 8.93 -36.06
CA THR A 11 -27.11 7.98 -35.10
C THR A 11 -28.04 7.54 -33.97
N GLU A 12 -29.22 8.22 -33.80
CA GLU A 12 -30.25 7.81 -32.88
C GLU A 12 -31.08 6.61 -33.34
N ASP A 13 -31.01 6.25 -34.62
CA ASP A 13 -31.66 5.05 -35.14
C ASP A 13 -30.90 3.78 -34.72
N PRO A 14 -31.54 2.84 -34.03
CA PRO A 14 -30.87 1.65 -33.48
C PRO A 14 -30.35 0.66 -34.56
N GLU A 15 -30.82 0.77 -35.80
CA GLU A 15 -30.41 -0.09 -36.94
C GLU A 15 -29.30 0.53 -37.80
N PHE A 16 -28.78 1.71 -37.45
CA PHE A 16 -27.78 2.39 -38.28
C PHE A 16 -26.39 1.77 -38.15
N ILE A 17 -25.95 1.11 -39.21
CA ILE A 17 -24.61 0.53 -39.37
C ILE A 17 -23.69 1.62 -39.95
N GLY A 18 -22.78 2.21 -39.11
CA GLY A 18 -21.85 3.27 -39.56
C GLY A 18 -21.71 4.44 -38.59
N GLN A 19 -22.09 4.25 -37.36
CA GLN A 19 -21.99 5.27 -36.30
C GLN A 19 -20.57 5.85 -36.16
N ASP A 20 -19.54 5.08 -36.44
CA ASP A 20 -18.14 5.47 -36.36
C ASP A 20 -17.69 6.47 -37.41
N ASP A 21 -18.13 6.26 -38.66
CA ASP A 21 -17.80 7.14 -39.78
C ASP A 21 -18.54 8.48 -39.63
N VAL A 22 -19.78 8.42 -39.17
CA VAL A 22 -20.55 9.62 -38.82
C VAL A 22 -19.94 10.36 -37.63
N ALA A 23 -19.48 9.66 -36.61
CA ALA A 23 -18.80 10.28 -35.48
C ALA A 23 -17.50 11.01 -35.90
N ARG A 24 -16.72 10.45 -36.84
CA ARG A 24 -15.54 11.13 -37.40
C ARG A 24 -15.93 12.34 -38.24
N GLN A 25 -16.96 12.23 -39.10
CA GLN A 25 -17.47 13.38 -39.86
C GLN A 25 -17.96 14.52 -38.96
N ILE A 26 -18.67 14.21 -37.88
CA ILE A 26 -19.11 15.21 -36.87
C ILE A 26 -17.89 15.87 -36.27
N LEU A 27 -16.83 15.13 -35.93
CA LEU A 27 -15.61 15.67 -35.32
C LEU A 27 -14.89 16.62 -36.31
N ASP A 28 -14.77 16.25 -37.57
CA ASP A 28 -14.12 17.06 -38.60
C ASP A 28 -14.93 18.34 -38.95
N LEU A 29 -16.25 18.25 -38.92
CA LEU A 29 -17.12 19.41 -39.09
C LEU A 29 -17.04 20.33 -37.86
N SER A 30 -16.92 19.78 -36.68
CA SER A 30 -16.80 20.58 -35.45
C SER A 30 -15.54 21.45 -35.37
N LYS A 31 -14.45 21.03 -36.04
CA LYS A 31 -13.22 21.84 -36.20
C LYS A 31 -13.41 23.08 -37.08
N LYS A 32 -14.35 23.01 -38.02
CA LYS A 32 -14.62 24.06 -39.04
C LYS A 32 -15.70 25.07 -38.59
N VAL A 33 -16.40 24.79 -37.49
CA VAL A 33 -17.47 25.67 -36.99
C VAL A 33 -16.87 26.90 -36.37
N GLU A 34 -16.98 28.04 -37.03
CA GLU A 34 -16.70 29.36 -36.46
C GLU A 34 -17.85 29.79 -35.50
N GLN A 35 -17.54 30.56 -34.50
CA GLN A 35 -18.53 31.04 -33.53
C GLN A 35 -19.37 32.12 -34.15
N GLU A 36 -20.52 31.76 -34.66
CA GLU A 36 -21.61 32.70 -34.85
C GLU A 36 -22.46 32.74 -33.55
N GLU A 37 -23.09 33.86 -33.28
CA GLU A 37 -23.99 34.05 -32.12
C GLU A 37 -25.22 33.14 -32.27
N TYR A 38 -25.15 31.96 -31.65
CA TYR A 38 -26.28 31.04 -31.62
C TYR A 38 -26.98 31.06 -30.28
N ASP A 39 -28.30 30.78 -30.29
CA ASP A 39 -29.09 30.62 -29.07
C ASP A 39 -28.45 29.65 -28.09
N GLN A 40 -28.46 29.98 -26.79
CA GLN A 40 -27.88 29.18 -25.72
C GLN A 40 -28.37 27.71 -25.75
N ALA A 41 -29.63 27.47 -26.15
CA ALA A 41 -30.19 26.12 -26.26
C ALA A 41 -29.54 25.30 -27.40
N LYS A 42 -29.19 25.92 -28.52
CA LYS A 42 -28.48 25.24 -29.64
C LYS A 42 -27.02 24.99 -29.28
N GLN A 43 -26.38 25.87 -28.54
CA GLN A 43 -25.02 25.68 -28.04
C GLN A 43 -24.94 24.50 -27.06
N THR A 44 -25.88 24.38 -26.12
CA THR A 44 -25.87 23.25 -25.16
C THR A 44 -26.07 21.90 -25.85
N LYS A 45 -26.97 21.80 -26.84
CA LYS A 45 -27.13 20.58 -27.65
C LYS A 45 -25.88 20.25 -28.45
N TYR A 46 -25.23 21.22 -29.08
CA TYR A 46 -23.98 21.06 -29.79
C TYR A 46 -22.87 20.46 -28.92
N TYR A 47 -22.70 20.99 -27.69
CA TYR A 47 -21.72 20.42 -26.77
C TYR A 47 -22.07 19.01 -26.29
N GLN A 48 -23.36 18.68 -26.17
CA GLN A 48 -23.80 17.33 -25.84
C GLN A 48 -23.45 16.35 -26.94
N ILE A 49 -23.67 16.74 -28.22
CA ILE A 49 -23.34 15.91 -29.39
C ILE A 49 -21.84 15.69 -29.49
N ILE A 50 -21.03 16.75 -29.41
CA ILE A 50 -19.55 16.62 -29.42
C ILE A 50 -19.09 15.70 -28.28
N ARG A 51 -19.63 15.85 -27.11
CA ARG A 51 -19.28 15.01 -25.97
C ARG A 51 -19.65 13.54 -26.19
N TRP A 52 -20.78 13.28 -26.82
CA TRP A 52 -21.18 11.94 -27.19
C TRP A 52 -20.23 11.34 -28.24
N THR A 53 -19.94 12.05 -29.32
CA THR A 53 -19.05 11.60 -30.40
C THR A 53 -17.65 11.29 -29.90
N ILE A 54 -17.08 12.16 -29.08
CA ILE A 54 -15.76 11.96 -28.50
C ILE A 54 -15.76 10.73 -27.57
N ASN A 55 -16.78 10.57 -26.71
CA ASN A 55 -16.88 9.40 -25.84
C ASN A 55 -17.00 8.11 -26.65
N HIS A 56 -17.81 8.10 -27.70
CA HIS A 56 -18.03 6.94 -28.56
C HIS A 56 -16.73 6.52 -29.29
N LEU A 57 -16.03 7.46 -29.93
CA LEU A 57 -14.73 7.21 -30.55
C LEU A 57 -13.66 6.78 -29.55
N ALA A 58 -13.63 7.42 -28.39
CA ALA A 58 -12.69 7.06 -27.31
C ALA A 58 -12.95 5.65 -26.77
N GLU A 59 -14.21 5.22 -26.65
CA GLU A 59 -14.55 3.86 -26.24
C GLU A 59 -14.17 2.84 -27.30
N LYS A 60 -14.46 3.10 -28.57
CA LYS A 60 -14.08 2.25 -29.69
C LYS A 60 -12.56 2.05 -29.79
N TYR A 61 -11.79 3.14 -29.83
CA TYR A 61 -10.32 3.05 -29.90
C TYR A 61 -9.73 2.38 -28.66
N ARG A 62 -10.41 2.51 -27.52
CA ARG A 62 -10.05 1.81 -26.30
C ARG A 62 -10.29 0.31 -26.37
N GLU A 63 -11.40 -0.14 -27.00
CA GLU A 63 -11.74 -1.55 -27.19
C GLU A 63 -10.84 -2.22 -28.20
N ASN A 64 -10.60 -1.57 -29.32
CA ASN A 64 -9.76 -2.06 -30.41
C ASN A 64 -8.25 -1.97 -30.11
N ASN A 65 -7.84 -1.38 -28.97
CA ASN A 65 -6.43 -1.09 -28.65
C ASN A 65 -5.69 -0.22 -29.68
N GLU A 66 -6.41 0.61 -30.44
CA GLU A 66 -5.88 1.55 -31.42
C GLU A 66 -5.37 2.83 -30.74
N LEU A 67 -4.22 2.73 -30.09
CA LEU A 67 -3.68 3.81 -29.24
C LEU A 67 -3.27 5.05 -30.05
N GLN A 68 -2.68 4.87 -31.23
CA GLN A 68 -2.28 5.97 -32.09
C GLN A 68 -3.49 6.83 -32.53
N ASN A 69 -4.62 6.19 -32.81
CA ASN A 69 -5.85 6.87 -33.19
C ASN A 69 -6.46 7.59 -31.96
N TYR A 70 -6.30 7.02 -30.77
CA TYR A 70 -6.72 7.70 -29.54
C TYR A 70 -5.86 8.94 -29.24
N PHE A 71 -4.55 8.88 -29.49
CA PHE A 71 -3.65 10.02 -29.33
C PHE A 71 -3.97 11.13 -30.33
N LYS A 72 -4.22 10.79 -31.60
CA LYS A 72 -4.70 11.74 -32.61
C LYS A 72 -6.01 12.39 -32.18
N LEU A 73 -6.95 11.62 -31.63
CA LEU A 73 -8.20 12.15 -31.12
C LEU A 73 -7.99 13.20 -30.01
N ILE A 74 -7.06 12.99 -29.09
CA ILE A 74 -6.74 13.97 -28.05
C ILE A 74 -6.16 15.27 -28.66
N SER A 75 -5.25 15.17 -29.62
CA SER A 75 -4.70 16.34 -30.30
C SER A 75 -5.77 17.09 -31.10
N GLU A 76 -6.68 16.39 -31.74
CA GLU A 76 -7.80 16.97 -32.49
C GLU A 76 -8.83 17.68 -31.59
N ILE A 77 -9.08 17.15 -30.40
CA ILE A 77 -9.98 17.78 -29.42
C ILE A 77 -9.44 19.13 -28.96
N LYS A 78 -8.10 19.31 -28.89
CA LYS A 78 -7.50 20.61 -28.56
C LYS A 78 -7.78 21.69 -29.59
N GLU A 79 -7.92 21.30 -30.85
CA GLU A 79 -8.19 22.22 -31.96
C GLU A 79 -9.65 22.73 -31.96
N ILE A 80 -10.56 22.01 -31.30
CA ILE A 80 -11.96 22.39 -31.21
C ILE A 80 -12.08 23.52 -30.18
N LYS A 81 -12.33 24.74 -30.67
CA LYS A 81 -12.60 25.93 -29.83
C LYS A 81 -13.81 25.64 -28.92
N ASN A 82 -13.68 25.92 -27.61
CA ASN A 82 -14.73 25.76 -26.60
C ASN A 82 -15.03 24.33 -26.09
N THR A 83 -14.17 23.35 -26.28
CA THR A 83 -14.29 22.12 -25.49
C THR A 83 -13.96 22.42 -24.01
N ASN A 84 -14.85 21.97 -23.10
CA ASN A 84 -14.60 22.13 -21.68
C ASN A 84 -13.30 21.41 -21.29
N ASN A 85 -12.30 22.18 -20.83
CA ASN A 85 -11.00 21.65 -20.38
C ASN A 85 -11.17 20.48 -19.39
N THR A 86 -12.24 20.51 -18.56
CA THR A 86 -12.63 19.44 -17.65
C THR A 86 -12.93 18.12 -18.38
N PHE A 87 -13.44 18.17 -19.58
CA PHE A 87 -13.77 16.99 -20.35
C PHE A 87 -12.52 16.32 -20.94
N LEU A 88 -11.59 17.13 -21.47
CA LEU A 88 -10.28 16.66 -21.95
C LEU A 88 -9.52 15.93 -20.84
N VAL A 89 -9.45 16.53 -19.65
CA VAL A 89 -8.79 15.93 -18.49
C VAL A 89 -9.45 14.63 -18.05
N LYS A 90 -10.78 14.53 -18.08
CA LYS A 90 -11.49 13.28 -17.76
C LYS A 90 -11.23 12.17 -18.80
N LEU A 91 -11.10 12.51 -20.07
CA LEU A 91 -10.75 11.56 -21.12
C LEU A 91 -9.34 11.02 -20.96
N THR A 92 -8.38 11.92 -20.73
CA THR A 92 -6.98 11.53 -20.49
C THR A 92 -6.83 10.71 -19.21
N ASP A 93 -7.56 11.03 -18.14
CA ASP A 93 -7.59 10.25 -16.91
C ASP A 93 -8.07 8.81 -17.14
N LYS A 94 -9.16 8.65 -17.92
CA LYS A 94 -9.68 7.31 -18.32
C LYS A 94 -8.66 6.53 -19.15
N LEU A 95 -7.95 7.19 -20.08
CA LEU A 95 -6.91 6.59 -20.90
C LEU A 95 -5.72 6.14 -20.05
N ILE A 96 -5.16 7.02 -19.25
CA ILE A 96 -4.03 6.72 -18.38
C ILE A 96 -4.38 5.57 -17.42
N ALA A 97 -5.59 5.56 -16.85
CA ALA A 97 -6.05 4.49 -15.99
C ALA A 97 -6.05 3.11 -16.64
N LYS A 98 -6.28 3.03 -17.96
CA LYS A 98 -6.23 1.77 -18.72
C LYS A 98 -4.81 1.38 -19.13
N LEU A 99 -4.01 2.35 -19.56
CA LEU A 99 -2.68 2.13 -20.13
C LEU A 99 -1.56 2.01 -19.10
N LYS A 100 -1.77 2.46 -17.89
CA LYS A 100 -0.75 2.57 -16.84
C LYS A 100 0.06 1.29 -16.55
N LYS A 101 -0.42 0.12 -16.98
CA LYS A 101 0.27 -1.16 -16.79
C LYS A 101 1.17 -1.59 -17.95
N ARG A 102 1.12 -0.89 -19.10
CA ARG A 102 1.88 -1.25 -20.31
C ARG A 102 3.21 -0.48 -20.32
N LYS A 103 4.32 -1.19 -20.15
CA LYS A 103 5.67 -0.58 -20.11
C LYS A 103 6.07 0.05 -21.45
N GLU A 104 5.64 -0.52 -22.57
CA GLU A 104 6.00 -0.09 -23.93
C GLU A 104 5.50 1.33 -24.27
N LEU A 105 4.46 1.80 -23.58
CA LEU A 105 3.79 3.06 -23.89
C LEU A 105 4.11 4.19 -22.91
N LEU A 106 5.10 3.97 -22.04
CA LEU A 106 5.45 4.95 -21.00
C LEU A 106 5.80 6.31 -21.63
N ASP A 107 6.66 6.33 -22.64
CA ASP A 107 7.14 7.56 -23.26
C ASP A 107 6.02 8.32 -23.98
N GLU A 108 5.07 7.61 -24.57
CA GLU A 108 3.90 8.21 -25.22
C GLU A 108 2.95 8.83 -24.17
N ILE A 109 2.69 8.11 -23.08
CA ILE A 109 1.87 8.63 -21.96
C ILE A 109 2.49 9.89 -21.37
N VAL A 110 3.82 9.88 -21.17
CA VAL A 110 4.55 11.04 -20.64
C VAL A 110 4.41 12.24 -21.58
N LYS A 111 4.63 12.07 -22.88
CA LYS A 111 4.47 13.14 -23.87
C LYS A 111 3.07 13.76 -23.84
N ILE A 112 2.03 12.93 -23.79
CA ILE A 112 0.64 13.40 -23.72
C ILE A 112 0.40 14.17 -22.43
N CYS A 113 0.86 13.65 -21.28
CA CYS A 113 0.71 14.33 -20.01
C CYS A 113 1.43 15.69 -20.02
N GLU A 114 2.61 15.79 -20.64
CA GLU A 114 3.35 17.05 -20.79
C GLU A 114 2.63 18.04 -21.69
N GLU A 115 2.11 17.59 -22.82
CA GLU A 115 1.34 18.44 -23.72
C GLU A 115 0.07 18.98 -23.07
N ILE A 116 -0.66 18.12 -22.32
CA ILE A 116 -1.87 18.56 -21.64
C ILE A 116 -1.52 19.48 -20.47
N THR A 117 -0.39 19.26 -19.81
CA THR A 117 0.10 20.15 -18.73
C THR A 117 0.38 21.53 -19.29
N LYS A 118 1.03 21.65 -20.46
CA LYS A 118 1.24 22.93 -21.16
C LYS A 118 -0.09 23.62 -21.50
N PHE A 119 -1.04 22.86 -22.03
CA PHE A 119 -2.38 23.37 -22.33
C PHE A 119 -3.12 23.86 -21.07
N CYS A 120 -2.96 23.16 -19.94
CA CYS A 120 -3.52 23.60 -18.67
C CYS A 120 -2.84 24.89 -18.15
N ASP A 121 -1.55 25.11 -18.46
CA ASP A 121 -0.82 26.34 -18.12
C ASP A 121 -1.32 27.52 -18.97
N GLU A 122 -1.55 27.35 -20.27
CA GLU A 122 -2.11 28.35 -21.16
C GLU A 122 -3.53 28.78 -20.74
N THR A 123 -4.31 27.85 -20.22
CA THR A 123 -5.69 28.08 -19.78
C THR A 123 -5.81 28.47 -18.28
N ASN A 124 -4.70 28.59 -17.56
CA ASN A 124 -4.63 28.90 -16.13
C ASN A 124 -5.47 27.95 -15.23
N ASN A 125 -5.67 26.69 -15.65
CA ASN A 125 -6.45 25.70 -14.91
C ASN A 125 -5.56 24.82 -14.02
N ILE A 126 -5.15 25.35 -12.88
CA ILE A 126 -4.19 24.69 -11.98
C ILE A 126 -4.74 23.42 -11.34
N SER A 127 -6.03 23.39 -10.97
CA SER A 127 -6.66 22.17 -10.42
C SER A 127 -6.63 20.98 -11.40
N MET A 128 -6.70 21.26 -12.71
CA MET A 128 -6.61 20.22 -13.74
C MET A 128 -5.17 19.77 -13.98
N LYS A 129 -4.24 20.73 -13.99
CA LYS A 129 -2.81 20.46 -14.06
C LYS A 129 -2.37 19.51 -12.96
N SER A 130 -2.74 19.80 -11.71
CA SER A 130 -2.38 18.96 -10.56
C SER A 130 -2.96 17.56 -10.64
N LYS A 131 -4.18 17.36 -11.17
CA LYS A 131 -4.76 16.04 -11.40
C LYS A 131 -3.97 15.21 -12.40
N ILE A 132 -3.58 15.80 -13.53
CA ILE A 132 -2.79 15.11 -14.57
C ILE A 132 -1.40 14.77 -14.05
N GLN A 133 -0.76 15.69 -13.34
CA GLN A 133 0.56 15.44 -12.72
C GLN A 133 0.49 14.35 -11.66
N THR A 134 -0.58 14.29 -10.86
CA THR A 134 -0.80 13.19 -9.91
C THR A 134 -0.93 11.84 -10.64
N ARG A 135 -1.62 11.80 -11.78
CA ARG A 135 -1.72 10.59 -12.60
C ARG A 135 -0.38 10.21 -13.24
N LEU A 136 0.38 11.18 -13.68
CA LEU A 136 1.72 10.94 -14.20
C LEU A 136 2.64 10.36 -13.12
N ALA A 137 2.57 10.87 -11.89
CA ALA A 137 3.29 10.32 -10.75
C ALA A 137 2.86 8.86 -10.44
N GLU A 138 1.56 8.53 -10.55
CA GLU A 138 1.08 7.14 -10.43
C GLU A 138 1.66 6.23 -11.53
N VAL A 139 1.77 6.71 -12.76
CA VAL A 139 2.37 5.96 -13.87
C VAL A 139 3.83 5.69 -13.59
N TYR A 140 4.61 6.69 -13.19
CA TYR A 140 6.01 6.49 -12.82
C TYR A 140 6.19 5.53 -11.64
N TYR A 141 5.30 5.56 -10.64
CA TYR A 141 5.30 4.61 -9.54
C TYR A 141 5.11 3.16 -10.02
N ILE A 142 4.17 2.92 -10.95
CA ILE A 142 3.89 1.57 -11.48
C ILE A 142 5.08 1.04 -12.30
N HIS A 143 5.80 1.93 -12.98
CA HIS A 143 6.97 1.58 -13.80
C HIS A 143 8.30 1.63 -13.03
N GLU A 144 8.24 1.73 -11.70
CA GLU A 144 9.41 1.67 -10.80
C GLU A 144 10.37 2.87 -10.91
N HIS A 145 9.95 3.97 -11.56
CA HIS A 145 10.71 5.22 -11.64
C HIS A 145 10.45 6.14 -10.44
N TYR A 146 10.81 5.66 -9.24
CA TYR A 146 10.47 6.31 -7.96
C TYR A 146 11.03 7.72 -7.79
N ALA A 147 12.25 7.98 -8.26
CA ALA A 147 12.88 9.30 -8.16
C ALA A 147 12.08 10.37 -8.90
N LYS A 148 11.72 10.11 -10.18
CA LYS A 148 10.91 11.03 -10.99
C LYS A 148 9.50 11.22 -10.40
N ALA A 149 8.91 10.14 -9.88
CA ALA A 149 7.62 10.23 -9.21
C ALA A 149 7.65 11.14 -7.99
N LEU A 150 8.70 11.06 -7.14
CA LEU A 150 8.86 11.93 -5.96
C LEU A 150 9.10 13.40 -6.34
N GLU A 151 9.87 13.68 -7.38
CA GLU A 151 10.08 15.05 -7.87
C GLU A 151 8.76 15.72 -8.27
N ILE A 152 7.90 14.98 -8.99
CA ILE A 152 6.59 15.46 -9.38
C ILE A 152 5.70 15.63 -8.14
N CYS A 153 5.69 14.66 -7.22
CA CYS A 153 4.91 14.75 -5.99
C CYS A 153 5.26 16.01 -5.20
N ASN A 154 6.55 16.32 -5.01
CA ASN A 154 6.99 17.48 -4.25
C ASN A 154 6.54 18.81 -4.89
N LYS A 155 6.57 18.91 -6.23
CA LYS A 155 6.09 20.11 -6.95
C LYS A 155 4.57 20.28 -6.79
N VAL A 156 3.83 19.20 -7.01
CA VAL A 156 2.36 19.22 -6.98
C VAL A 156 1.80 19.42 -5.58
N ILE A 157 2.47 18.93 -4.52
CA ILE A 157 2.08 19.14 -3.13
C ILE A 157 2.05 20.64 -2.80
N PHE A 158 3.05 21.39 -3.29
CA PHE A 158 3.10 22.83 -3.06
C PHE A 158 1.92 23.55 -3.70
N ASP A 159 1.60 23.20 -4.95
CA ASP A 159 0.47 23.78 -5.69
C ASP A 159 -0.87 23.43 -5.03
N LEU A 160 -1.09 22.14 -4.68
CA LEU A 160 -2.32 21.68 -4.02
C LEU A 160 -2.55 22.33 -2.64
N LYS A 161 -1.50 22.54 -1.87
CA LYS A 161 -1.59 23.26 -0.59
C LYS A 161 -1.99 24.72 -0.78
N ARG A 162 -1.47 25.36 -1.83
CA ARG A 162 -1.79 26.77 -2.14
C ARG A 162 -3.25 26.96 -2.55
N TYR A 163 -3.83 25.97 -3.25
CA TYR A 163 -5.20 26.02 -3.75
C TYR A 163 -6.21 25.30 -2.85
N GLU A 164 -5.77 24.78 -1.69
CA GLU A 164 -6.60 24.08 -0.70
C GLU A 164 -7.39 22.87 -1.28
N ASP A 165 -6.88 22.23 -2.36
CA ASP A 165 -7.47 20.99 -2.88
C ASP A 165 -7.09 19.81 -1.98
N ASN A 166 -7.83 19.66 -0.90
CA ASN A 166 -7.56 18.62 0.10
C ASN A 166 -7.75 17.21 -0.46
N LEU A 167 -8.67 16.97 -1.40
CA LEU A 167 -8.89 15.65 -2.00
C LEU A 167 -7.71 15.25 -2.89
N GLY A 168 -7.23 16.16 -3.73
CA GLY A 168 -6.02 15.94 -4.53
C GLY A 168 -4.79 15.70 -3.66
N LEU A 169 -4.67 16.47 -2.58
CA LEU A 169 -3.57 16.36 -1.63
C LEU A 169 -3.57 15.00 -0.91
N ILE A 170 -4.73 14.48 -0.49
CA ILE A 170 -4.87 13.13 0.11
C ILE A 170 -4.37 12.05 -0.86
N GLN A 171 -4.80 12.10 -2.14
CA GLN A 171 -4.40 11.11 -3.14
C GLN A 171 -2.89 11.14 -3.38
N LEU A 172 -2.31 12.33 -3.46
CA LEU A 172 -0.89 12.51 -3.73
C LEU A 172 -0.01 12.09 -2.54
N LEU A 173 -0.36 12.49 -1.31
CA LEU A 173 0.35 12.07 -0.09
C LEU A 173 0.25 10.56 0.15
N LEU A 174 -0.89 9.94 -0.22
CA LEU A 174 -1.02 8.48 -0.18
C LEU A 174 -0.07 7.80 -1.18
N LEU A 175 0.10 8.38 -2.37
CA LEU A 175 1.05 7.90 -3.37
C LEU A 175 2.49 8.08 -2.87
N GLU A 176 2.83 9.23 -2.29
CA GLU A 176 4.12 9.51 -1.67
C GLU A 176 4.44 8.49 -0.56
N SER A 177 3.48 8.19 0.32
CA SER A 177 3.64 7.16 1.34
C SER A 177 3.96 5.79 0.75
N LYS A 178 3.30 5.40 -0.35
CA LYS A 178 3.58 4.13 -1.04
C LYS A 178 4.96 4.10 -1.67
N ILE A 179 5.40 5.20 -2.28
CA ILE A 179 6.74 5.31 -2.87
C ILE A 179 7.80 5.19 -1.77
N HIS A 180 7.64 5.92 -0.67
CA HIS A 180 8.57 5.85 0.46
C HIS A 180 8.61 4.47 1.11
N TYR A 181 7.49 3.74 1.16
CA TYR A 181 7.48 2.37 1.64
C TYR A 181 8.34 1.45 0.75
N VAL A 182 8.20 1.53 -0.57
CA VAL A 182 8.97 0.71 -1.52
C VAL A 182 10.46 1.07 -1.53
N THR A 183 10.79 2.36 -1.30
CA THR A 183 12.19 2.83 -1.18
C THR A 183 12.78 2.64 0.22
N ASN A 184 12.14 1.84 1.10
CA ASN A 184 12.55 1.58 2.48
C ASN A 184 12.64 2.81 3.39
N GLY A 185 12.03 3.93 3.00
CA GLY A 185 11.94 5.14 3.80
C GLY A 185 10.74 5.12 4.77
N ILE A 186 10.68 4.16 5.69
CA ILE A 186 9.50 3.90 6.53
C ILE A 186 9.07 5.12 7.35
N SER A 187 10.02 5.85 7.94
CA SER A 187 9.70 7.06 8.72
C SER A 187 9.03 8.14 7.88
N LYS A 188 9.48 8.35 6.62
CA LYS A 188 8.87 9.30 5.68
C LYS A 188 7.49 8.81 5.23
N SER A 189 7.36 7.52 4.95
CA SER A 189 6.07 6.90 4.60
C SER A 189 5.03 7.10 5.69
N LYS A 190 5.42 6.91 6.97
CA LYS A 190 4.56 7.13 8.14
C LYS A 190 4.17 8.59 8.30
N ALA A 191 5.10 9.54 8.14
CA ALA A 191 4.84 10.97 8.22
C ALA A 191 3.84 11.40 7.15
N ALA A 192 4.01 10.95 5.89
CA ALA A 192 3.07 11.22 4.81
C ALA A 192 1.67 10.64 5.13
N LEU A 193 1.59 9.41 5.62
CA LEU A 193 0.32 8.79 6.01
C LEU A 193 -0.37 9.50 7.18
N THR A 194 0.39 9.98 8.16
CA THR A 194 -0.16 10.77 9.28
C THR A 194 -0.76 12.08 8.75
N SER A 195 -0.10 12.73 7.80
CA SER A 195 -0.64 13.91 7.13
C SER A 195 -1.95 13.60 6.37
N VAL A 196 -2.03 12.43 5.71
CA VAL A 196 -3.28 11.95 5.08
C VAL A 196 -4.39 11.80 6.11
N LYS A 197 -4.13 11.11 7.23
CA LYS A 197 -5.12 10.88 8.29
C LYS A 197 -5.65 12.20 8.86
N THR A 198 -4.79 13.20 9.07
CA THR A 198 -5.23 14.54 9.54
C THR A 198 -6.07 15.30 8.52
N LEU A 199 -5.86 15.10 7.22
CA LEU A 199 -6.69 15.70 6.17
C LEU A 199 -8.05 15.01 6.04
N VAL A 200 -8.08 13.69 6.18
CA VAL A 200 -9.32 12.89 6.13
C VAL A 200 -10.31 13.31 7.23
N THR A 201 -9.85 13.74 8.40
CA THR A 201 -10.74 14.25 9.45
C THR A 201 -11.43 15.57 9.07
N LYS A 202 -10.87 16.32 8.10
CA LYS A 202 -11.39 17.64 7.69
C LYS A 202 -12.34 17.57 6.50
N VAL A 203 -12.23 16.55 5.65
CA VAL A 203 -12.94 16.46 4.38
C VAL A 203 -13.58 15.09 4.22
N TYR A 204 -14.81 15.06 3.71
CA TYR A 204 -15.44 13.79 3.35
C TYR A 204 -14.69 13.09 2.22
N VAL A 205 -14.30 11.85 2.47
CA VAL A 205 -13.53 11.00 1.55
C VAL A 205 -14.40 9.86 1.03
N GLU A 206 -14.32 9.58 -0.27
CA GLU A 206 -15.03 8.44 -0.85
C GLU A 206 -14.57 7.12 -0.18
N PRO A 207 -15.49 6.16 0.15
CA PRO A 207 -15.14 4.91 0.82
C PRO A 207 -14.00 4.13 0.15
N LYS A 208 -13.91 4.19 -1.20
CA LYS A 208 -12.80 3.54 -1.94
C LYS A 208 -11.42 4.13 -1.63
N LEU A 209 -11.35 5.45 -1.46
CA LEU A 209 -10.10 6.12 -1.14
C LEU A 209 -9.74 5.84 0.33
N GLN A 210 -10.73 5.84 1.23
CA GLN A 210 -10.57 5.44 2.62
C GLN A 210 -9.98 4.02 2.73
N ALA A 211 -10.57 3.04 2.03
CA ALA A 211 -10.04 1.68 2.01
C ALA A 211 -8.59 1.57 1.48
N ASN A 212 -8.18 2.43 0.53
CA ASN A 212 -6.77 2.46 0.09
C ASN A 212 -5.85 3.06 1.17
N ILE A 213 -6.34 4.01 1.98
CA ILE A 213 -5.61 4.60 3.11
C ILE A 213 -5.44 3.55 4.21
N ASP A 214 -6.52 2.82 4.55
CA ASP A 214 -6.51 1.78 5.58
C ASP A 214 -5.61 0.61 5.17
N MET A 215 -5.61 0.21 3.89
CA MET A 215 -4.65 -0.76 3.36
C MET A 215 -3.20 -0.31 3.59
N GLN A 216 -2.87 0.94 3.31
CA GLN A 216 -1.51 1.46 3.52
C GLN A 216 -1.18 1.56 5.02
N ALA A 217 -2.14 1.96 5.85
CA ALA A 217 -2.00 2.01 7.30
C ALA A 217 -1.74 0.62 7.88
N GLY A 218 -2.49 -0.38 7.42
CA GLY A 218 -2.29 -1.77 7.82
C GLY A 218 -0.91 -2.32 7.43
N ILE A 219 -0.42 -2.01 6.22
CA ILE A 219 0.91 -2.42 5.76
C ILE A 219 2.01 -1.81 6.66
N LEU A 220 1.91 -0.52 7.00
CA LEU A 220 2.88 0.13 7.88
C LEU A 220 2.82 -0.39 9.32
N ALA A 221 1.62 -0.64 9.87
CA ALA A 221 1.44 -1.25 11.18
C ALA A 221 2.03 -2.68 11.23
N ALA A 222 1.80 -3.48 10.18
CA ALA A 222 2.39 -4.82 10.08
C ALA A 222 3.93 -4.77 10.03
N TYR A 223 4.50 -3.79 9.34
CA TYR A 223 5.96 -3.58 9.33
C TYR A 223 6.50 -3.22 10.72
N GLU A 224 5.76 -2.44 11.52
CA GLU A 224 6.08 -2.10 12.92
C GLU A 224 5.84 -3.28 13.89
N LYS A 225 5.40 -4.43 13.39
CA LYS A 225 5.04 -5.63 14.17
C LYS A 225 3.80 -5.48 15.05
N ASP A 226 2.99 -4.44 14.84
CA ASP A 226 1.68 -4.30 15.49
C ASP A 226 0.59 -4.98 14.63
N PHE A 227 0.54 -6.31 14.74
CA PHE A 227 -0.34 -7.13 13.90
C PHE A 227 -1.82 -7.01 14.27
N ASN A 228 -2.14 -6.63 15.52
CA ASN A 228 -3.53 -6.42 15.93
C ASN A 228 -4.10 -5.15 15.28
N LEU A 229 -3.34 -4.07 15.30
CA LEU A 229 -3.71 -2.83 14.64
C LEU A 229 -3.74 -3.01 13.11
N ALA A 230 -2.78 -3.74 12.55
CA ALA A 230 -2.75 -4.06 11.13
C ALA A 230 -4.01 -4.84 10.69
N TYR A 231 -4.41 -5.84 11.47
CA TYR A 231 -5.63 -6.60 11.22
C TYR A 231 -6.87 -5.71 11.18
N SER A 232 -7.03 -4.78 12.15
CA SER A 232 -8.17 -3.86 12.20
C SER A 232 -8.25 -2.99 10.94
N TYR A 233 -7.14 -2.42 10.49
CA TYR A 233 -7.11 -1.64 9.24
C TYR A 233 -7.42 -2.48 8.00
N PHE A 234 -6.89 -3.70 7.91
CA PHE A 234 -7.18 -4.59 6.79
C PHE A 234 -8.64 -5.04 6.79
N PHE A 235 -9.25 -5.23 7.96
CA PHE A 235 -10.66 -5.56 8.08
C PHE A 235 -11.56 -4.42 7.59
N GLU A 236 -11.30 -3.18 8.00
CA GLU A 236 -12.03 -2.00 7.52
C GLU A 236 -11.91 -1.85 5.99
N ALA A 237 -10.71 -2.02 5.44
CA ALA A 237 -10.49 -2.00 3.99
C ALA A 237 -11.25 -3.14 3.28
N PHE A 238 -11.24 -4.34 3.84
CA PHE A 238 -11.92 -5.52 3.30
C PHE A 238 -13.42 -5.31 3.22
N ASP A 239 -14.04 -4.78 4.28
CA ASP A 239 -15.49 -4.53 4.32
C ASP A 239 -15.94 -3.61 3.17
N VAL A 240 -15.17 -2.55 2.90
CA VAL A 240 -15.44 -1.65 1.77
C VAL A 240 -15.23 -2.32 0.40
N TYR A 241 -14.24 -3.22 0.26
CA TYR A 241 -14.00 -3.92 -1.00
C TYR A 241 -14.96 -5.07 -1.26
N ASN A 242 -15.58 -5.61 -0.24
CA ASN A 242 -16.51 -6.75 -0.32
C ASN A 242 -17.88 -6.39 -0.93
N ILE A 243 -18.14 -5.14 -1.26
CA ILE A 243 -19.33 -4.74 -1.99
C ILE A 243 -19.38 -5.49 -3.33
N PRO A 244 -20.52 -6.10 -3.73
CA PRO A 244 -20.62 -6.99 -4.89
C PRO A 244 -20.36 -6.24 -6.19
N ASN A 245 -19.07 -6.18 -6.56
CA ASN A 245 -18.60 -5.61 -7.82
C ASN A 245 -17.35 -6.37 -8.27
N GLN A 246 -17.46 -7.13 -9.36
CA GLN A 246 -16.38 -8.00 -9.87
C GLN A 246 -15.03 -7.29 -10.06
N LYS A 247 -15.02 -5.99 -10.40
CA LYS A 247 -13.78 -5.21 -10.59
C LYS A 247 -12.96 -5.03 -9.30
N ARG A 248 -13.55 -5.23 -8.12
CA ARG A 248 -12.88 -5.05 -6.81
C ARG A 248 -12.48 -6.35 -6.14
N ARG A 249 -12.94 -7.50 -6.66
CA ARG A 249 -12.66 -8.81 -6.06
C ARG A 249 -11.18 -9.05 -5.78
N ASN A 250 -10.30 -8.64 -6.72
CA ASN A 250 -8.84 -8.80 -6.53
C ASN A 250 -8.28 -7.94 -5.38
N LYS A 251 -8.86 -6.75 -5.12
CA LYS A 251 -8.45 -5.92 -3.98
C LYS A 251 -8.96 -6.47 -2.66
N GLY A 252 -10.21 -6.97 -2.66
CA GLY A 252 -10.80 -7.65 -1.52
C GLY A 252 -10.03 -8.90 -1.14
N LEU A 253 -9.65 -9.72 -2.12
CA LEU A 253 -8.82 -10.90 -1.92
C LEU A 253 -7.47 -10.55 -1.27
N ARG A 254 -6.81 -9.48 -1.76
CA ARG A 254 -5.54 -9.02 -1.19
C ARG A 254 -5.70 -8.53 0.26
N ALA A 255 -6.75 -7.78 0.56
CA ALA A 255 -7.05 -7.37 1.94
C ALA A 255 -7.30 -8.59 2.84
N PHE A 256 -8.05 -9.58 2.35
CA PHE A 256 -8.32 -10.82 3.06
C PHE A 256 -7.06 -11.64 3.34
N GLN A 257 -6.16 -11.75 2.37
CA GLN A 257 -4.85 -12.39 2.56
C GLN A 257 -4.02 -11.69 3.64
N TYR A 258 -4.02 -10.36 3.66
CA TYR A 258 -3.30 -9.59 4.67
C TYR A 258 -3.91 -9.74 6.07
N MET A 259 -5.24 -9.86 6.17
CA MET A 259 -5.93 -10.16 7.43
C MET A 259 -5.47 -11.52 7.99
N ILE A 260 -5.51 -12.58 7.16
CA ILE A 260 -5.08 -13.93 7.55
C ILE A 260 -3.60 -13.91 7.97
N MET A 261 -2.74 -13.30 7.15
CA MET A 261 -1.31 -13.18 7.43
C MET A 261 -1.07 -12.47 8.77
N SER A 262 -1.78 -11.36 9.05
CA SER A 262 -1.63 -10.62 10.32
C SER A 262 -1.99 -11.47 11.52
N LYS A 263 -3.01 -12.34 11.43
CA LYS A 263 -3.38 -13.27 12.51
C LYS A 263 -2.35 -14.39 12.68
N ILE A 264 -1.79 -14.93 11.59
CA ILE A 264 -0.76 -15.97 11.66
C ILE A 264 0.51 -15.45 12.30
N VAL A 265 0.99 -14.27 11.86
CA VAL A 265 2.25 -13.67 12.35
C VAL A 265 2.09 -13.10 13.76
N GLY A 266 0.88 -12.62 14.12
CA GLY A 266 0.55 -12.10 15.45
C GLY A 266 0.33 -13.15 16.53
N ASP A 267 0.62 -14.44 16.27
CA ASP A 267 0.40 -15.57 17.20
C ASP A 267 -1.09 -15.82 17.58
N HIS A 268 -2.06 -15.25 16.82
CA HIS A 268 -3.50 -15.48 17.03
C HIS A 268 -4.05 -16.54 16.08
N ILE A 269 -3.39 -17.69 16.02
CA ILE A 269 -3.65 -18.76 15.04
C ILE A 269 -5.07 -19.34 15.19
N GLU A 270 -5.60 -19.43 16.41
CA GLU A 270 -6.93 -19.97 16.67
C GLU A 270 -8.05 -19.14 16.02
N GLU A 271 -7.83 -17.84 15.86
CA GLU A 271 -8.82 -16.93 15.28
C GLU A 271 -8.84 -16.98 13.73
N VAL A 272 -7.81 -17.53 13.09
CA VAL A 272 -7.72 -17.62 11.61
C VAL A 272 -8.90 -18.40 11.05
N ASN A 273 -9.28 -19.50 11.69
CA ASN A 273 -10.44 -20.30 11.26
C ASN A 273 -11.74 -19.49 11.32
N ASN A 274 -11.93 -18.66 12.34
CA ASN A 274 -13.10 -17.81 12.47
C ASN A 274 -13.18 -16.77 11.34
N VAL A 275 -12.03 -16.19 10.96
CA VAL A 275 -11.94 -15.24 9.85
C VAL A 275 -12.25 -15.93 8.51
N VAL A 276 -11.69 -17.11 8.27
CA VAL A 276 -11.86 -17.84 7.01
C VAL A 276 -13.28 -18.40 6.87
N LEU A 277 -13.89 -18.87 7.95
CA LEU A 277 -15.25 -19.42 7.96
C LEU A 277 -16.34 -18.35 8.02
N SER A 278 -15.97 -17.08 8.17
CA SER A 278 -16.91 -15.96 8.14
C SER A 278 -17.75 -15.96 6.85
N LYS A 279 -18.97 -15.40 6.89
CA LYS A 279 -19.85 -15.32 5.72
C LYS A 279 -19.17 -14.65 4.52
N GLN A 280 -18.42 -13.60 4.77
CA GLN A 280 -17.70 -12.84 3.75
C GLN A 280 -16.43 -13.57 3.29
N GLY A 281 -15.73 -14.30 4.18
CA GLY A 281 -14.53 -15.04 3.85
C GLY A 281 -14.77 -16.21 2.90
N LYS A 282 -15.93 -16.85 2.98
CA LYS A 282 -16.30 -17.97 2.10
C LYS A 282 -16.30 -17.62 0.61
N ASP A 283 -16.61 -16.38 0.26
CA ASP A 283 -16.64 -15.91 -1.12
C ASP A 283 -15.23 -15.76 -1.72
N TYR A 284 -14.21 -15.68 -0.87
CA TYR A 284 -12.80 -15.50 -1.25
C TYR A 284 -11.94 -16.77 -1.09
N LEU A 285 -12.57 -17.90 -0.78
CA LEU A 285 -11.84 -19.19 -0.72
C LEU A 285 -11.23 -19.52 -2.09
N GLY A 286 -9.95 -19.90 -2.09
CA GLY A 286 -9.21 -20.24 -3.29
C GLY A 286 -7.80 -20.72 -2.95
N LYS A 287 -7.06 -21.16 -3.96
CA LYS A 287 -5.70 -21.73 -3.82
C LYS A 287 -4.74 -20.83 -3.04
N GLU A 288 -4.90 -19.51 -3.16
CA GLU A 288 -4.06 -18.51 -2.45
C GLU A 288 -4.34 -18.51 -0.93
N VAL A 289 -5.61 -18.69 -0.55
CA VAL A 289 -6.00 -18.80 0.86
C VAL A 289 -5.61 -20.15 1.43
N ASP A 290 -5.74 -21.24 0.65
CA ASP A 290 -5.31 -22.58 1.05
C ASP A 290 -3.79 -22.64 1.27
N ALA A 291 -3.01 -21.88 0.47
CA ALA A 291 -1.58 -21.72 0.68
C ALA A 291 -1.26 -21.06 2.04
N LEU A 292 -2.01 -20.03 2.45
CA LEU A 292 -1.85 -19.40 3.76
C LEU A 292 -2.29 -20.34 4.90
N ARG A 293 -3.33 -21.16 4.70
CA ARG A 293 -3.74 -22.18 5.67
C ARG A 293 -2.70 -23.28 5.85
N SER A 294 -1.99 -23.66 4.80
CA SER A 294 -0.87 -24.60 4.92
C SER A 294 0.28 -24.03 5.78
N ILE A 295 0.49 -22.71 5.72
CA ILE A 295 1.42 -22.02 6.61
C ILE A 295 0.88 -21.99 8.05
N GLU A 296 -0.41 -21.68 8.24
CA GLU A 296 -1.07 -21.73 9.55
C GLU A 296 -0.84 -23.07 10.25
N SER A 297 -1.07 -24.21 9.56
CA SER A 297 -0.88 -25.54 10.13
C SER A 297 0.58 -25.78 10.54
N ALA A 298 1.55 -25.38 9.71
CA ALA A 298 2.97 -25.50 10.02
C ALA A 298 3.39 -24.66 11.25
N VAL A 299 2.82 -23.46 11.39
CA VAL A 299 3.07 -22.59 12.55
C VAL A 299 2.44 -23.16 13.82
N LYS A 300 1.23 -23.72 13.72
CA LYS A 300 0.54 -24.39 14.84
C LYS A 300 1.32 -25.57 15.36
N GLU A 301 1.90 -26.37 14.47
CA GLU A 301 2.78 -27.51 14.81
C GLU A 301 4.19 -27.07 15.22
N LYS A 302 4.51 -25.77 15.10
CA LYS A 302 5.84 -25.19 15.37
C LYS A 302 6.97 -25.89 14.60
N SER A 303 6.67 -26.44 13.44
CA SER A 303 7.60 -27.19 12.60
C SER A 303 8.20 -26.32 11.51
N ILE A 304 9.51 -26.05 11.61
CA ILE A 304 10.26 -25.29 10.60
C ILE A 304 10.33 -26.06 9.27
N ARG A 305 10.44 -27.39 9.35
CA ARG A 305 10.53 -28.25 8.16
C ARG A 305 9.26 -28.18 7.33
N LEU A 306 8.10 -28.33 7.96
CA LEU A 306 6.80 -28.21 7.29
C LEU A 306 6.59 -26.81 6.71
N LEU A 307 7.05 -25.77 7.43
CA LEU A 307 6.95 -24.40 6.92
C LEU A 307 7.76 -24.22 5.63
N LYS A 308 9.02 -24.70 5.57
CA LYS A 308 9.84 -24.64 4.36
C LYS A 308 9.22 -25.40 3.19
N GLU A 309 8.78 -26.63 3.42
CA GLU A 309 8.12 -27.45 2.40
C GLU A 309 6.85 -26.76 1.85
N ASN A 310 6.04 -26.15 2.73
CA ASN A 310 4.83 -25.45 2.33
C ASN A 310 5.13 -24.15 1.55
N ILE A 311 6.20 -23.42 1.90
CA ILE A 311 6.64 -22.23 1.15
C ILE A 311 7.11 -22.64 -0.25
N GLU A 312 7.90 -23.70 -0.37
CA GLU A 312 8.42 -24.20 -1.65
C GLU A 312 7.30 -24.71 -2.56
N LYS A 313 6.34 -25.46 -2.03
CA LYS A 313 5.18 -25.96 -2.78
C LYS A 313 4.26 -24.84 -3.29
N ASN A 314 4.17 -23.75 -2.55
CA ASN A 314 3.21 -22.68 -2.81
C ASN A 314 3.85 -21.36 -3.31
N GLN A 315 5.10 -21.39 -3.80
CA GLN A 315 5.82 -20.19 -4.27
C GLN A 315 5.05 -19.36 -5.29
N GLU A 316 4.27 -20.01 -6.15
CA GLU A 316 3.46 -19.37 -7.18
C GLU A 316 2.39 -18.44 -6.60
N TYR A 317 1.88 -18.72 -5.41
CA TYR A 317 0.82 -17.95 -4.74
C TYR A 317 1.37 -16.80 -3.90
N PHE A 318 2.65 -16.85 -3.51
CA PHE A 318 3.32 -15.79 -2.71
C PHE A 318 4.05 -14.75 -3.60
N LYS A 319 3.40 -14.29 -4.67
CA LYS A 319 3.97 -13.26 -5.57
C LYS A 319 4.03 -11.88 -4.94
N ASP A 320 3.18 -11.61 -3.95
CA ASP A 320 3.13 -10.33 -3.26
C ASP A 320 4.39 -10.13 -2.38
N PRO A 321 5.19 -9.08 -2.63
CA PRO A 321 6.42 -8.85 -1.87
C PRO A 321 6.17 -8.62 -0.37
N ILE A 322 5.00 -8.09 0.01
CA ILE A 322 4.64 -7.85 1.40
C ILE A 322 4.41 -9.18 2.13
N ILE A 323 3.62 -10.09 1.54
CA ILE A 323 3.37 -11.42 2.11
C ILE A 323 4.69 -12.18 2.24
N ARG A 324 5.53 -12.16 1.22
CA ARG A 324 6.84 -12.83 1.24
C ARG A 324 7.74 -12.29 2.35
N TYR A 325 7.79 -10.97 2.55
CA TYR A 325 8.56 -10.35 3.62
C TYR A 325 8.11 -10.84 5.00
N HIS A 326 6.80 -10.86 5.26
CA HIS A 326 6.27 -11.31 6.55
C HIS A 326 6.41 -12.81 6.78
N ILE A 327 6.28 -13.63 5.73
CA ILE A 327 6.54 -15.08 5.82
C ILE A 327 8.02 -15.36 6.15
N ASN A 328 8.96 -14.63 5.54
CA ASN A 328 10.38 -14.77 5.87
C ASN A 328 10.67 -14.35 7.32
N ASN A 329 10.04 -13.29 7.80
CA ASN A 329 10.15 -12.88 9.21
C ASN A 329 9.56 -13.95 10.14
N LEU A 330 8.40 -14.51 9.79
CA LEU A 330 7.78 -15.60 10.53
C LEU A 330 8.68 -16.83 10.62
N HIS A 331 9.33 -17.21 9.52
CA HIS A 331 10.32 -18.29 9.51
C HIS A 331 11.47 -18.03 10.49
N ASN A 332 12.00 -16.80 10.50
CA ASN A 332 13.06 -16.40 11.43
C ASN A 332 12.60 -16.44 12.89
N ASP A 333 11.39 -15.92 13.18
CA ASP A 333 10.82 -15.91 14.52
C ASP A 333 10.54 -17.34 15.05
N LEU A 334 10.02 -18.23 14.20
CA LEU A 334 9.84 -19.64 14.56
C LEU A 334 11.18 -20.34 14.81
N LEU A 335 12.19 -20.04 14.01
CA LEU A 335 13.54 -20.58 14.20
C LEU A 335 14.11 -20.12 15.55
N GLU A 336 13.96 -18.85 15.90
CA GLU A 336 14.39 -18.33 17.19
C GLU A 336 13.64 -18.98 18.37
N LYS A 337 12.32 -19.10 18.27
CA LYS A 337 11.48 -19.76 19.30
C LYS A 337 11.89 -21.23 19.51
N ASN A 338 12.17 -21.96 18.43
CA ASN A 338 12.62 -23.34 18.51
C ASN A 338 14.04 -23.47 19.07
N LEU A 339 14.96 -22.58 18.66
CA LEU A 339 16.30 -22.52 19.24
C LEU A 339 16.25 -22.29 20.76
N ILE A 340 15.49 -21.29 21.22
CA ILE A 340 15.31 -21.01 22.65
C ILE A 340 14.75 -22.25 23.39
N LYS A 341 13.77 -22.92 22.79
CA LYS A 341 13.14 -24.13 23.39
C LYS A 341 14.13 -25.27 23.58
N ILE A 342 15.02 -25.49 22.59
CA ILE A 342 16.03 -26.55 22.65
C ILE A 342 17.13 -26.20 23.65
N ILE A 343 17.55 -24.92 23.70
CA ILE A 343 18.68 -24.45 24.49
C ILE A 343 18.31 -24.30 25.97
N LYS A 344 17.10 -23.83 26.28
CA LYS A 344 16.64 -23.47 27.64
C LYS A 344 16.89 -24.53 28.74
N PRO A 345 16.75 -25.86 28.49
CA PRO A 345 16.98 -26.87 29.53
C PRO A 345 18.46 -27.16 29.84
N TYR A 346 19.41 -26.58 29.09
CA TYR A 346 20.83 -26.89 29.23
C TYR A 346 21.64 -25.65 29.66
N SER A 347 22.67 -25.87 30.48
CA SER A 347 23.66 -24.85 30.83
C SER A 347 24.80 -24.75 29.79
N VAL A 348 25.14 -25.87 29.16
CA VAL A 348 26.14 -25.94 28.07
C VAL A 348 25.58 -26.83 26.96
N VAL A 349 25.58 -26.36 25.74
CA VAL A 349 25.04 -27.07 24.57
C VAL A 349 26.04 -27.07 23.43
N GLU A 350 26.24 -28.23 22.81
CA GLU A 350 27.01 -28.34 21.57
C GLU A 350 26.21 -27.83 20.39
N ILE A 351 26.81 -26.99 19.55
CA ILE A 351 26.15 -26.39 18.38
C ILE A 351 25.77 -27.45 17.35
N ASP A 352 26.58 -28.53 17.22
CA ASP A 352 26.28 -29.64 16.32
C ASP A 352 25.00 -30.39 16.73
N PHE A 353 24.78 -30.57 18.04
CA PHE A 353 23.55 -31.16 18.56
C PHE A 353 22.32 -30.30 18.20
N VAL A 354 22.43 -28.98 18.37
CA VAL A 354 21.35 -28.05 18.03
C VAL A 354 21.09 -28.07 16.52
N ALA A 355 22.13 -28.06 15.71
CA ALA A 355 22.02 -28.11 14.25
C ALA A 355 21.30 -29.37 13.75
N LYS A 356 21.67 -30.57 14.30
CA LYS A 356 21.01 -31.84 14.01
C LYS A 356 19.56 -31.87 14.45
N SER A 357 19.24 -31.32 15.62
CA SER A 357 17.88 -31.27 16.18
C SER A 357 16.91 -30.47 15.34
N ILE A 358 17.39 -29.40 14.71
CA ILE A 358 16.58 -28.49 13.86
C ILE A 358 16.64 -28.90 12.38
N GLY A 359 17.69 -29.64 11.97
CA GLY A 359 17.92 -30.03 10.57
C GLY A 359 18.46 -28.87 9.73
N LEU A 360 19.31 -28.02 10.31
CA LEU A 360 19.96 -26.87 9.64
C LEU A 360 21.48 -27.07 9.59
N ASN A 361 22.14 -26.30 8.68
CA ASN A 361 23.58 -26.29 8.62
C ASN A 361 24.20 -25.66 9.86
N TYR A 362 25.34 -26.17 10.30
CA TYR A 362 26.10 -25.67 11.43
C TYR A 362 26.34 -24.16 11.38
N GLN A 363 26.75 -23.63 10.22
CA GLN A 363 27.07 -22.21 10.02
C GLN A 363 25.85 -21.30 10.17
N ASP A 364 24.68 -21.73 9.68
CA ASP A 364 23.43 -20.99 9.78
C ASP A 364 22.96 -20.87 11.24
N VAL A 365 23.05 -21.98 11.99
CA VAL A 365 22.72 -22.01 13.41
C VAL A 365 23.69 -21.14 14.21
N LEU A 366 25.00 -21.23 13.94
CA LEU A 366 26.03 -20.44 14.59
C LEU A 366 25.80 -18.94 14.37
N ASN A 367 25.54 -18.50 13.14
CA ASN A 367 25.25 -17.11 12.82
C ASN A 367 23.98 -16.62 13.52
N LYS A 368 22.96 -17.48 13.56
CA LYS A 368 21.70 -17.14 14.23
C LYS A 368 21.84 -17.02 15.74
N LEU A 369 22.60 -17.92 16.37
CA LEU A 369 22.91 -17.87 17.81
C LEU A 369 23.71 -16.60 18.15
N ARG A 370 24.70 -16.24 17.33
CA ARG A 370 25.42 -14.95 17.48
C ARG A 370 24.46 -13.76 17.49
N GLN A 371 23.56 -13.72 16.49
CA GLN A 371 22.57 -12.65 16.41
C GLN A 371 21.68 -12.61 17.64
N MET A 372 21.19 -13.77 18.12
CA MET A 372 20.34 -13.84 19.31
C MET A 372 21.03 -13.41 20.60
N ILE A 373 22.34 -13.66 20.71
CA ILE A 373 23.15 -13.17 21.85
C ILE A 373 23.32 -11.65 21.75
N LEU A 374 23.61 -11.08 20.57
CA LEU A 374 23.70 -9.64 20.36
C LEU A 374 22.38 -8.93 20.63
N ASP A 375 21.26 -9.53 20.23
CA ASP A 375 19.91 -9.04 20.49
C ASP A 375 19.45 -9.25 21.96
N LYS A 376 20.33 -9.81 22.82
CA LYS A 376 20.04 -10.15 24.23
C LYS A 376 18.82 -11.06 24.44
N LYS A 377 18.49 -11.87 23.42
CA LYS A 377 17.42 -12.88 23.52
C LYS A 377 17.89 -14.12 24.28
N ILE A 378 19.20 -14.40 24.22
CA ILE A 378 19.89 -15.46 24.95
C ILE A 378 21.08 -14.82 25.67
N ASN A 379 21.20 -15.09 26.98
CA ASN A 379 22.34 -14.68 27.76
C ASN A 379 23.35 -15.83 27.76
N GLY A 380 24.41 -15.72 26.98
CA GLY A 380 25.38 -16.78 26.86
C GLY A 380 26.66 -16.34 26.16
N ILE A 381 27.68 -17.19 26.25
CA ILE A 381 28.96 -17.03 25.55
C ILE A 381 29.11 -18.20 24.57
N LEU A 382 29.54 -17.85 23.36
CA LEU A 382 29.76 -18.80 22.29
C LEU A 382 31.25 -19.14 22.24
N ASP A 383 31.61 -20.37 22.66
CA ASP A 383 32.98 -20.87 22.55
C ASP A 383 33.18 -21.53 21.17
N GLN A 384 33.88 -20.81 20.28
CA GLN A 384 34.12 -21.33 18.92
C GLN A 384 35.17 -22.44 18.89
N GLY A 385 36.10 -22.48 19.85
CA GLY A 385 37.13 -23.50 19.94
C GLY A 385 36.59 -24.88 20.26
N LYS A 386 35.59 -24.91 21.16
CA LYS A 386 34.89 -26.14 21.57
C LYS A 386 33.58 -26.39 20.81
N GLY A 387 33.13 -25.45 20.00
CA GLY A 387 31.84 -25.56 19.30
C GLY A 387 30.65 -25.61 20.25
N SER A 388 30.73 -24.96 21.42
CA SER A 388 29.72 -25.02 22.46
C SER A 388 29.16 -23.63 22.82
N LEU A 389 27.90 -23.60 23.22
CA LEU A 389 27.20 -22.42 23.75
C LEU A 389 27.07 -22.60 25.27
N ILE A 390 27.60 -21.68 26.03
CA ILE A 390 27.49 -21.63 27.51
C ILE A 390 26.41 -20.59 27.84
N ILE A 391 25.38 -21.00 28.61
CA ILE A 391 24.23 -20.17 28.94
C ILE A 391 24.38 -19.73 30.39
N TYR A 392 24.12 -18.46 30.65
CA TYR A 392 24.09 -17.91 31.99
C TYR A 392 22.67 -17.56 32.36
N ASP A 393 22.24 -18.01 33.55
CA ASP A 393 21.05 -17.42 34.16
C ASP A 393 21.42 -16.02 34.64
N VAL A 394 20.84 -15.01 34.03
CA VAL A 394 20.90 -13.66 34.56
C VAL A 394 20.06 -13.68 35.82
N GLU A 395 20.71 -13.57 36.99
CA GLU A 395 20.01 -13.26 38.20
C GLU A 395 19.13 -12.05 37.94
N SER A 396 17.81 -12.26 37.95
CA SER A 396 16.87 -11.17 37.79
C SER A 396 17.13 -10.23 38.95
N SER A 397 17.81 -9.09 38.72
CA SER A 397 17.93 -8.04 39.70
C SER A 397 16.51 -7.66 40.10
N ASN A 398 16.11 -8.09 41.30
CA ASN A 398 14.77 -7.82 41.76
C ASN A 398 14.75 -6.33 42.17
N PRO A 399 14.10 -5.44 41.38
CA PRO A 399 14.14 -4.00 41.68
C PRO A 399 13.56 -3.65 43.04
N TYR A 400 12.80 -4.58 43.63
CA TYR A 400 12.31 -4.44 45.02
C TYR A 400 13.40 -4.69 46.05
N LEU A 401 14.35 -5.60 45.78
CA LEU A 401 15.50 -5.83 46.67
C LEU A 401 16.43 -4.62 46.71
N ASP A 402 16.75 -4.04 45.55
CA ASP A 402 17.59 -2.85 45.44
C ASP A 402 16.97 -1.65 46.18
N LYS A 403 15.65 -1.43 46.01
CA LYS A 403 14.90 -0.40 46.71
C LYS A 403 14.82 -0.68 48.23
N SER A 404 14.70 -1.94 48.61
CA SER A 404 14.72 -2.31 50.06
C SER A 404 16.07 -2.03 50.70
N ILE A 405 17.17 -2.36 50.03
CA ILE A 405 18.53 -2.04 50.48
C ILE A 405 18.72 -0.52 50.63
N GLU A 406 18.22 0.26 49.67
CA GLU A 406 18.28 1.72 49.76
C GLU A 406 17.46 2.28 50.91
N THR A 407 16.27 1.74 51.18
CA THR A 407 15.44 2.10 52.36
C THR A 407 16.13 1.77 53.67
N PHE A 408 16.78 0.61 53.78
CA PHE A 408 17.56 0.26 54.96
C PHE A 408 18.74 1.21 55.19
N LYS A 409 19.48 1.58 54.15
CA LYS A 409 20.56 2.58 54.24
C LYS A 409 20.06 3.96 54.66
N ASN A 410 18.87 4.34 54.24
CA ASN A 410 18.27 5.62 54.65
C ASN A 410 17.77 5.56 56.12
N LEU A 411 17.22 4.42 56.59
CA LEU A 411 16.89 4.18 57.98
C LEU A 411 18.12 4.25 58.88
N GLU A 412 19.22 3.64 58.47
CA GLU A 412 20.51 3.71 59.20
C GLU A 412 20.94 5.17 59.43
N LYS A 413 20.91 6.00 58.39
CA LYS A 413 21.22 7.43 58.47
C LYS A 413 20.31 8.19 59.47
N VAL A 414 19.01 7.86 59.45
CA VAL A 414 18.04 8.47 60.37
C VAL A 414 18.33 8.06 61.82
N VAL A 415 18.63 6.78 62.05
CA VAL A 415 19.00 6.27 63.42
C VAL A 415 20.29 6.92 63.89
N GLU A 416 21.33 7.03 63.03
CA GLU A 416 22.58 7.73 63.45
C GLU A 416 22.34 9.21 63.75
N ALA A 417 21.48 9.90 63.01
CA ALA A 417 21.14 11.30 63.28
C ALA A 417 20.36 11.48 64.52
N LEU A 418 19.48 10.55 64.91
CA LEU A 418 18.77 10.50 66.15
C LEU A 418 19.73 10.26 67.36
N ASP A 419 20.64 9.28 67.23
CA ASP A 419 21.64 8.98 68.24
C ASP A 419 22.54 10.20 68.54
N LYS A 420 22.99 10.89 67.48
CA LYS A 420 23.74 12.15 67.60
C LYS A 420 22.95 13.24 68.34
N LYS A 421 21.65 13.38 68.07
CA LYS A 421 20.77 14.34 68.70
C LYS A 421 20.56 13.98 70.21
N VAL A 422 20.30 12.71 70.53
CA VAL A 422 20.13 12.25 71.91
C VAL A 422 21.41 12.47 72.72
N ARG A 423 22.59 12.19 72.19
CA ARG A 423 23.87 12.48 72.81
C ARG A 423 24.13 13.97 73.06
N SER A 424 23.67 14.83 72.12
CA SER A 424 23.80 16.29 72.25
C SER A 424 22.79 16.94 73.17
N THR A 425 21.70 16.27 73.57
CA THR A 425 20.68 16.75 74.50
C THR A 425 20.90 16.22 75.96
N ASN A 426 21.77 15.22 76.16
CA ASN A 426 22.13 14.67 77.41
C ASN A 426 23.43 15.29 78.00
N ILE A 427 23.85 16.44 77.55
CA ILE A 427 24.84 17.36 78.11
C ILE A 427 24.07 18.62 78.50
#